data_bc0517c8ed7a2c1d66318aee30138a7a
#
_entry.id   bc0517c8ed7a2c1d66318aee30138a7a
#
_cell.length_a   1.000
_cell.length_b   1.000
_cell.length_c   1.000
_cell.angle_alpha   90.00
_cell.angle_beta   90.00
_cell.angle_gamma   90.00
#
_symmetry.space_group_name_H-M   'P 1'
#
loop_
_entity.id
_entity.type
_entity.pdbx_description
1 polymer ?
#
loop_
_entity_poly.entity_id
_entity_poly.type
_entity_poly.pdbx_seq_one_letter_code
_entity_poly.pdbx_strand_id
1 'polypeptide(L)'
;MGICMGAYWAGQEYFDILEGADAVQYITRPGTDTRRPHPKAIDIVWQGQTEKMFFYDGCAIVGDATKFRTVATYANGDAMAVIQKRIGLIGCHPESEESWYQQPSWMRTHYHDGRHHSLLLNFANQLMAQ
;
A
#
# COMPACT_ATOMS: atom_id res chain seq x y z
N MET A 1 -2.84 -9.85 7.86
CA MET A 1 -2.32 -8.93 6.84
C MET A 1 -3.39 -8.62 5.82
N GLY A 2 -3.59 -7.34 5.50
CA GLY A 2 -4.56 -6.89 4.50
C GLY A 2 -3.88 -6.12 3.38
N ILE A 3 -4.25 -6.41 2.13
CA ILE A 3 -3.71 -5.75 0.94
C ILE A 3 -4.87 -5.14 0.17
N CYS A 4 -4.78 -3.84 -0.16
CA CYS A 4 -5.77 -3.06 -0.89
C CYS A 4 -7.17 -3.17 -0.26
N MET A 5 -8.10 -3.94 -0.84
CA MET A 5 -9.42 -4.16 -0.26
C MET A 5 -9.33 -4.70 1.17
N GLY A 6 -8.42 -5.65 1.41
CA GLY A 6 -8.18 -6.19 2.75
C GLY A 6 -7.69 -5.14 3.75
N ALA A 7 -6.94 -4.13 3.28
CA ALA A 7 -6.52 -3.02 4.13
C ALA A 7 -7.70 -2.10 4.45
N TYR A 8 -8.57 -1.81 3.49
CA TYR A 8 -9.79 -1.03 3.75
C TYR A 8 -10.65 -1.67 4.83
N TRP A 9 -10.74 -3.01 4.86
CA TRP A 9 -11.58 -3.71 5.82
C TRP A 9 -11.14 -3.48 7.28
N ALA A 10 -9.90 -3.10 7.52
CA ALA A 10 -9.43 -2.75 8.87
C ALA A 10 -9.95 -1.40 9.36
N GLY A 11 -10.44 -0.56 8.46
CA GLY A 11 -10.88 0.80 8.75
C GLY A 11 -12.18 0.90 9.51
N GLN A 12 -12.51 2.14 9.90
CA GLN A 12 -13.64 2.45 10.77
C GLN A 12 -15.00 2.07 10.15
N GLU A 13 -15.11 2.13 8.84
CA GLU A 13 -16.37 1.79 8.15
C GLU A 13 -16.63 0.29 8.09
N TYR A 14 -15.65 -0.53 8.46
CA TYR A 14 -15.73 -2.00 8.36
C TYR A 14 -15.46 -2.64 9.72
N PHE A 15 -14.32 -3.32 9.88
CA PHE A 15 -14.05 -4.04 11.13
C PHE A 15 -13.53 -3.14 12.25
N ASP A 16 -13.07 -1.94 11.94
CA ASP A 16 -12.63 -0.93 12.92
C ASP A 16 -11.61 -1.49 13.93
N ILE A 17 -10.58 -2.16 13.40
CA ILE A 17 -9.59 -2.82 14.25
C ILE A 17 -8.32 -2.01 14.48
N LEU A 18 -8.19 -0.83 13.84
CA LEU A 18 -7.03 0.04 14.00
C LEU A 18 -7.23 0.99 15.18
N GLU A 19 -6.17 1.19 15.97
CA GLU A 19 -6.16 2.13 17.09
C GLU A 19 -5.59 3.47 16.62
N GLY A 20 -6.39 4.55 16.76
CA GLY A 20 -5.95 5.90 16.42
C GLY A 20 -5.65 6.13 14.96
N ALA A 21 -6.15 5.27 14.08
CA ALA A 21 -5.89 5.30 12.65
C ALA A 21 -7.09 4.82 11.86
N ASP A 22 -7.10 5.13 10.57
CA ASP A 22 -8.14 4.69 9.65
C ASP A 22 -7.53 4.39 8.27
N ALA A 23 -8.20 3.55 7.50
CA ALA A 23 -7.87 3.25 6.12
C ALA A 23 -8.85 4.01 5.22
N VAL A 24 -8.33 4.98 4.47
CA VAL A 24 -9.15 5.87 3.63
C VAL A 24 -8.66 5.84 2.19
N GLN A 25 -9.51 6.22 1.26
CA GLN A 25 -9.17 6.21 -0.16
C GLN A 25 -8.01 7.18 -0.46
N TYR A 26 -6.94 6.69 -1.11
CA TYR A 26 -5.77 7.51 -1.39
C TYR A 26 -6.07 8.60 -2.44
N ILE A 27 -6.81 8.28 -3.50
CA ILE A 27 -7.02 9.22 -4.61
C ILE A 27 -7.76 10.50 -4.20
N THR A 28 -8.42 10.50 -3.05
CA THR A 28 -9.11 11.69 -2.51
C THR A 28 -8.26 12.48 -1.52
N ARG A 29 -7.04 12.02 -1.23
CA ARG A 29 -6.17 12.66 -0.25
C ARG A 29 -5.52 13.93 -0.81
N PRO A 30 -5.22 14.92 0.05
CA PRO A 30 -4.48 16.12 -0.36
C PRO A 30 -3.11 15.77 -0.93
N GLY A 31 -2.71 16.42 -2.01
CA GLY A 31 -1.39 16.26 -2.61
C GLY A 31 -1.16 14.96 -3.35
N THR A 32 -2.20 14.13 -3.53
CA THR A 32 -2.05 12.86 -4.26
C THR A 32 -1.56 13.07 -5.69
N ASP A 33 -0.71 12.15 -6.16
CA ASP A 33 -0.19 12.12 -7.52
C ASP A 33 -1.14 11.42 -8.52
N THR A 34 -2.24 10.84 -8.05
CA THR A 34 -3.27 10.25 -8.89
C THR A 34 -4.65 10.49 -8.30
N ARG A 35 -5.63 10.79 -9.17
CA ARG A 35 -7.01 11.05 -8.75
C ARG A 35 -8.01 10.12 -9.40
N ARG A 36 -7.53 9.10 -10.12
CA ARG A 36 -8.39 8.13 -10.82
C ARG A 36 -8.14 6.73 -10.27
N PRO A 37 -9.20 5.93 -10.08
CA PRO A 37 -9.09 4.64 -9.42
C PRO A 37 -8.52 3.52 -10.29
N HIS A 38 -8.47 3.69 -11.63
CA HIS A 38 -8.10 2.59 -12.53
C HIS A 38 -6.69 2.05 -12.27
N PRO A 39 -6.41 0.79 -12.63
CA PRO A 39 -5.11 0.17 -12.39
C PRO A 39 -3.97 0.94 -13.04
N LYS A 40 -2.87 1.09 -12.30
CA LYS A 40 -1.65 1.78 -12.75
C LYS A 40 -0.48 1.41 -11.87
N ALA A 41 0.72 1.84 -12.24
CA ALA A 41 1.89 1.79 -11.35
C ALA A 41 2.18 3.22 -10.88
N ILE A 42 2.33 3.40 -9.58
CA ILE A 42 2.59 4.72 -8.99
C ILE A 42 3.86 4.71 -8.17
N ASP A 43 4.42 5.89 -7.96
CA ASP A 43 5.61 6.05 -7.14
C ASP A 43 5.28 5.84 -5.68
N ILE A 44 6.07 4.99 -5.02
CA ILE A 44 6.03 4.82 -3.57
C ILE A 44 7.47 4.78 -3.06
N VAL A 45 7.62 4.99 -1.75
CA VAL A 45 8.91 4.82 -1.08
C VAL A 45 8.75 3.71 -0.07
N TRP A 46 9.51 2.62 -0.25
CA TRP A 46 9.46 1.44 0.60
C TRP A 46 10.78 1.34 1.36
N GLN A 47 10.74 1.62 2.66
CA GLN A 47 11.92 1.63 3.54
C GLN A 47 13.10 2.40 2.92
N GLY A 48 12.81 3.60 2.43
CA GLY A 48 13.82 4.50 1.84
C GLY A 48 14.13 4.27 0.37
N GLN A 49 13.55 3.24 -0.27
CA GLN A 49 13.76 2.96 -1.69
C GLN A 49 12.55 3.35 -2.52
N THR A 50 12.76 4.14 -3.56
CA THR A 50 11.69 4.51 -4.50
C THR A 50 11.38 3.33 -5.40
N GLU A 51 10.08 3.00 -5.53
CA GLU A 51 9.59 1.92 -6.38
C GLU A 51 8.34 2.38 -7.15
N LYS A 52 8.10 1.78 -8.32
CA LYS A 52 6.81 1.87 -9.02
C LYS A 52 6.00 0.65 -8.66
N MET A 53 4.89 0.81 -7.96
CA MET A 53 4.11 -0.32 -7.48
C MET A 53 2.70 -0.30 -8.01
N PHE A 54 2.14 -1.47 -8.33
CA PHE A 54 0.78 -1.61 -8.84
C PHE A 54 -0.23 -1.07 -7.83
N PHE A 55 -1.10 -0.20 -8.31
CA PHE A 55 -2.12 0.49 -7.53
C PHE A 55 -3.47 0.35 -8.23
N TYR A 56 -4.50 -0.01 -7.48
CA TYR A 56 -5.87 -0.04 -7.98
C TYR A 56 -6.79 0.47 -6.86
N ASP A 57 -7.03 1.79 -6.86
CA ASP A 57 -7.90 2.45 -5.89
C ASP A 57 -7.60 2.05 -4.42
N GLY A 58 -6.32 1.95 -4.11
CA GLY A 58 -5.87 1.52 -2.79
C GLY A 58 -6.06 2.58 -1.72
N CYS A 59 -5.90 2.17 -0.46
CA CYS A 59 -6.07 3.06 0.68
C CYS A 59 -4.76 3.69 1.13
N ALA A 60 -4.89 4.84 1.81
CA ALA A 60 -3.86 5.41 2.65
C ALA A 60 -4.25 5.20 4.12
N ILE A 61 -3.26 5.02 4.98
CA ILE A 61 -3.49 4.91 6.42
C ILE A 61 -3.23 6.28 7.03
N VAL A 62 -4.26 6.82 7.67
CA VAL A 62 -4.22 8.17 8.25
C VAL A 62 -4.51 8.11 9.75
N GLY A 63 -4.11 9.16 10.47
CA GLY A 63 -4.34 9.25 11.91
C GLY A 63 -3.06 9.52 12.67
N ASP A 64 -2.98 8.99 13.91
CA ASP A 64 -1.85 9.21 14.80
C ASP A 64 -0.67 8.34 14.41
N ALA A 65 0.35 8.96 13.78
CA ALA A 65 1.55 8.26 13.30
C ALA A 65 2.37 7.65 14.44
N THR A 66 2.13 8.02 15.69
CA THR A 66 2.78 7.40 16.86
C THR A 66 2.17 6.05 17.21
N LYS A 67 1.00 5.73 16.64
CA LYS A 67 0.26 4.50 16.93
C LYS A 67 0.59 3.36 15.96
N PHE A 68 1.27 3.64 14.85
CA PHE A 68 1.64 2.61 13.88
C PHE A 68 3.03 2.89 13.30
N ARG A 69 3.68 1.82 12.82
CA ARG A 69 4.97 1.94 12.14
C ARG A 69 4.74 1.97 10.63
N THR A 70 5.22 3.03 9.99
CA THR A 70 5.11 3.18 8.54
C THR A 70 6.29 2.46 7.86
N VAL A 71 5.98 1.52 6.99
CA VAL A 71 6.97 0.77 6.20
C VAL A 71 7.14 1.41 4.83
N ALA A 72 6.06 1.91 4.23
CA ALA A 72 6.10 2.56 2.92
C ALA A 72 5.15 3.75 2.87
N THR A 73 5.47 4.72 2.02
CA THR A 73 4.66 5.92 1.81
C THR A 73 4.33 6.12 0.34
N TYR A 74 3.20 6.79 0.08
CA TYR A 74 2.86 7.33 -1.22
C TYR A 74 3.69 8.59 -1.51
N ALA A 75 3.63 9.09 -2.75
CA ALA A 75 4.37 10.29 -3.16
C ALA A 75 4.00 11.54 -2.36
N ASN A 76 2.76 11.63 -1.84
CA ASN A 76 2.31 12.75 -1.02
C ASN A 76 2.73 12.65 0.45
N GLY A 77 3.41 11.56 0.84
CA GLY A 77 3.84 11.31 2.22
C GLY A 77 2.85 10.52 3.07
N ASP A 78 1.62 10.27 2.58
CA ASP A 78 0.67 9.43 3.32
C ASP A 78 1.21 8.00 3.45
N ALA A 79 0.92 7.35 4.58
CA ALA A 79 1.33 5.97 4.80
C ALA A 79 0.62 5.02 3.83
N MET A 80 1.40 4.18 3.16
CA MET A 80 0.92 3.19 2.20
C MET A 80 0.98 1.77 2.78
N ALA A 81 2.00 1.47 3.57
CA ALA A 81 2.13 0.19 4.26
C ALA A 81 2.50 0.45 5.71
N VAL A 82 1.78 -0.17 6.62
CA VAL A 82 1.95 0.03 8.06
C VAL A 82 1.86 -1.28 8.83
N ILE A 83 2.48 -1.29 10.01
CA ILE A 83 2.32 -2.35 10.99
C ILE A 83 1.87 -1.71 12.30
N GLN A 84 0.75 -2.19 12.82
CA GLN A 84 0.26 -1.84 14.15
C GLN A 84 -0.01 -3.12 14.93
N LYS A 85 0.78 -3.38 15.97
CA LYS A 85 0.72 -4.66 16.70
C LYS A 85 0.86 -5.83 15.74
N ARG A 86 -0.15 -6.70 15.63
CA ARG A 86 -0.13 -7.85 14.71
C ARG A 86 -0.94 -7.60 13.45
N ILE A 87 -1.26 -6.34 13.17
CA ILE A 87 -2.00 -5.95 11.98
C ILE A 87 -1.02 -5.33 10.98
N GLY A 88 -0.92 -5.92 9.80
CA GLY A 88 -0.14 -5.38 8.69
C GLY A 88 -1.06 -5.01 7.55
N LEU A 89 -0.93 -3.79 7.02
CA LEU A 89 -1.78 -3.27 5.96
C LEU A 89 -0.94 -2.67 4.84
N ILE A 90 -1.33 -2.94 3.59
CA ILE A 90 -0.64 -2.45 2.40
C ILE A 90 -1.69 -1.91 1.42
N GLY A 91 -1.55 -0.65 1.02
CA GLY A 91 -2.51 0.00 0.11
C GLY A 91 -2.30 -0.35 -1.37
N CYS A 92 -1.07 -0.60 -1.78
CA CYS A 92 -0.73 -1.05 -3.13
C CYS A 92 -0.66 -2.57 -3.20
N HIS A 93 -0.22 -3.09 -4.35
CA HIS A 93 -0.17 -4.54 -4.62
C HIS A 93 1.25 -5.03 -4.88
N PRO A 94 2.07 -5.29 -3.83
CA PRO A 94 3.40 -5.88 -4.03
C PRO A 94 3.34 -7.33 -4.52
N GLU A 95 2.19 -8.00 -4.36
CA GLU A 95 1.97 -9.36 -4.84
C GLU A 95 1.70 -9.42 -6.35
N SER A 96 1.56 -8.26 -7.02
CA SER A 96 1.16 -8.19 -8.43
C SER A 96 2.06 -9.02 -9.34
N GLU A 97 1.42 -9.75 -10.25
CA GLU A 97 2.06 -10.64 -11.20
C GLU A 97 2.31 -9.93 -12.54
N GLU A 98 3.17 -10.50 -13.38
CA GLU A 98 3.47 -9.93 -14.68
C GLU A 98 2.20 -9.70 -15.52
N SER A 99 1.23 -10.60 -15.44
CA SER A 99 -0.04 -10.50 -16.18
C SER A 99 -0.83 -9.23 -15.83
N TRP A 100 -0.65 -8.66 -14.64
CA TRP A 100 -1.34 -7.43 -14.22
C TRP A 100 -0.84 -6.20 -14.98
N TYR A 101 0.36 -6.28 -15.58
CA TYR A 101 1.02 -5.18 -16.27
C TYR A 101 0.87 -5.25 -17.80
N GLN A 102 -0.02 -6.12 -18.30
CA GLN A 102 -0.21 -6.30 -19.74
C GLN A 102 -1.02 -5.18 -20.39
N GLN A 103 -1.97 -4.60 -19.64
CA GLN A 103 -2.89 -3.59 -20.16
C GLN A 103 -2.97 -2.39 -19.20
N PRO A 104 -2.88 -1.15 -19.72
CA PRO A 104 -2.45 -0.79 -21.09
C PRO A 104 -0.98 -1.14 -21.32
N SER A 105 -0.56 -1.19 -22.59
CA SER A 105 0.76 -1.75 -22.96
C SER A 105 1.96 -1.03 -22.30
N TRP A 106 1.84 0.26 -21.99
CA TRP A 106 2.90 1.02 -21.31
C TRP A 106 3.16 0.52 -19.88
N MET A 107 2.24 -0.21 -19.28
CA MET A 107 2.42 -0.79 -17.95
C MET A 107 3.51 -1.88 -17.91
N ARG A 108 3.79 -2.54 -19.03
CA ARG A 108 4.76 -3.64 -19.07
C ARG A 108 6.15 -3.24 -18.59
N THR A 109 6.56 -1.99 -18.84
CA THR A 109 7.87 -1.48 -18.40
C THR A 109 7.96 -1.31 -16.89
N HIS A 110 6.84 -1.32 -16.18
CA HIS A 110 6.78 -1.13 -14.74
C HIS A 110 6.73 -2.43 -13.94
N TYR A 111 6.68 -3.59 -14.63
CA TYR A 111 6.72 -4.85 -13.90
C TYR A 111 8.07 -4.99 -13.17
N HIS A 112 7.98 -5.37 -11.90
CA HIS A 112 9.10 -5.35 -10.96
C HIS A 112 10.04 -6.56 -11.04
N ASP A 113 9.79 -7.50 -11.94
CA ASP A 113 10.59 -8.72 -12.13
C ASP A 113 10.78 -9.53 -10.82
N GLY A 114 9.74 -9.57 -10.01
CA GLY A 114 9.75 -10.32 -8.74
C GLY A 114 10.28 -9.54 -7.54
N ARG A 115 10.83 -8.33 -7.72
CA ARG A 115 11.38 -7.56 -6.59
C ARG A 115 10.33 -7.24 -5.53
N HIS A 116 9.12 -6.88 -5.94
CA HIS A 116 8.05 -6.53 -4.99
C HIS A 116 7.57 -7.74 -4.18
N HIS A 117 7.68 -8.95 -4.74
CA HIS A 117 7.40 -10.16 -3.97
C HIS A 117 8.36 -10.29 -2.78
N SER A 118 9.63 -9.92 -2.96
CA SER A 118 10.61 -9.92 -1.86
C SER A 118 10.27 -8.86 -0.82
N LEU A 119 9.77 -7.69 -1.22
CA LEU A 119 9.30 -6.67 -0.29
C LEU A 119 8.12 -7.19 0.54
N LEU A 120 7.18 -7.88 -0.10
CA LEU A 120 6.02 -8.46 0.59
C LEU A 120 6.46 -9.53 1.59
N LEU A 121 7.37 -10.42 1.19
CA LEU A 121 7.90 -11.45 2.11
C LEU A 121 8.60 -10.82 3.31
N ASN A 122 9.40 -9.78 3.08
CA ASN A 122 10.06 -9.05 4.17
C ASN A 122 9.03 -8.39 5.10
N PHE A 123 7.97 -7.81 4.55
CA PHE A 123 6.88 -7.22 5.32
C PHE A 123 6.20 -8.29 6.20
N ALA A 124 5.88 -9.44 5.61
CA ALA A 124 5.26 -10.55 6.34
C ALA A 124 6.17 -11.02 7.49
N ASN A 125 7.49 -11.11 7.26
CA ASN A 125 8.44 -11.49 8.29
C ASN A 125 8.48 -10.46 9.42
N GLN A 126 8.47 -9.18 9.12
CA GLN A 126 8.41 -8.12 10.11
C GLN A 126 7.12 -8.21 10.94
N LEU A 127 6.00 -8.49 10.28
CA LEU A 127 4.70 -8.62 10.94
C LEU A 127 4.69 -9.81 11.89
N MET A 128 5.24 -10.96 11.47
CA MET A 128 5.31 -12.15 12.31
C MET A 128 6.22 -11.98 13.51
N ALA A 129 7.19 -11.08 13.46
CA ALA A 129 8.12 -10.81 14.54
C ALA A 129 7.53 -9.90 15.64
N GLN A 130 6.32 -9.40 15.48
CA GLN A 130 5.69 -8.49 16.45
C GLN A 130 5.23 -9.20 17.75
#